data_70deeb7dbac0ecee3ef2e038558a6510
#
_entry.id   70deeb7dbac0ecee3ef2e038558a6510
#
_cell.length_a   1.000
_cell.length_b   1.000
_cell.length_c   1.000
_cell.angle_alpha   90.00
_cell.angle_beta   90.00
_cell.angle_gamma   90.00
#
_symmetry.space_group_name_H-M   'P 1'
#
loop_
_entity.id
_entity.type
_entity.pdbx_description
1 polymer ?
#
loop_
_entity_poly.entity_id
_entity_poly.type
_entity_poly.pdbx_seq_one_letter_code
_entity_poly.pdbx_strand_id
1 'polypeptide(L)'
;MKGLELGSGSKEVSRAWRDLGIEMITIDHDPETEPDICCKWEDLDPADYQDIDIVWFSPDCTVYSVMSFPKGHFKEGVAVSDEAKASDASVEAGLDFIRAIDPGFWVMENPRALLRKRPFVQDLDRYTVSYCQYRAGITPMKPTDLFGVLPVSWEPQMCRNGAPCHIPAPRGSYTGTQGFQTAKERAVVPYELAASIARSCITEMHGGWQF
;
A
#
# COMPACT_ATOMS: atom_id res chain seq x y z
N MET A 1 -3.48 -6.05 -19.57
CA MET A 1 -2.58 -5.69 -18.46
C MET A 1 -2.45 -6.86 -17.51
N LYS A 2 -1.26 -7.08 -16.99
CA LYS A 2 -0.95 -8.08 -16.00
C LYS A 2 -0.45 -7.41 -14.72
N GLY A 3 -1.01 -7.79 -13.59
CA GLY A 3 -0.74 -7.14 -12.31
C GLY A 3 -0.25 -8.13 -11.26
N LEU A 4 0.53 -7.63 -10.30
CA LEU A 4 1.07 -8.38 -9.18
C LEU A 4 0.69 -7.69 -7.88
N GLU A 5 0.17 -8.44 -6.90
CA GLU A 5 -0.08 -7.96 -5.54
C GLU A 5 0.83 -8.71 -4.56
N LEU A 6 1.81 -7.98 -4.00
CA LEU A 6 2.74 -8.46 -2.98
C LEU A 6 2.20 -8.10 -1.59
N GLY A 7 1.99 -9.10 -0.72
CA GLY A 7 1.32 -8.94 0.56
C GLY A 7 -0.18 -8.75 0.37
N SER A 8 -0.84 -9.73 -0.29
CA SER A 8 -2.21 -9.59 -0.79
C SER A 8 -3.29 -9.53 0.30
N GLY A 9 -3.02 -10.08 1.49
CA GLY A 9 -3.90 -9.96 2.65
C GLY A 9 -5.38 -10.21 2.33
N SER A 10 -6.18 -9.15 2.31
CA SER A 10 -7.62 -9.22 2.03
C SER A 10 -7.98 -9.41 0.56
N LYS A 11 -7.03 -9.31 -0.36
CA LYS A 11 -7.21 -9.36 -1.82
C LYS A 11 -8.18 -8.31 -2.41
N GLU A 12 -8.46 -7.24 -1.67
CA GLU A 12 -9.36 -6.19 -2.16
C GLU A 12 -8.77 -5.43 -3.37
N VAL A 13 -7.44 -5.29 -3.43
CA VAL A 13 -6.75 -4.69 -4.57
C VAL A 13 -6.88 -5.59 -5.79
N SER A 14 -6.51 -6.87 -5.67
CA SER A 14 -6.66 -7.84 -6.76
C SER A 14 -8.10 -7.98 -7.24
N ARG A 15 -9.06 -7.94 -6.30
CA ARG A 15 -10.49 -7.97 -6.66
C ARG A 15 -10.84 -6.76 -7.52
N ALA A 16 -10.49 -5.55 -7.07
CA ALA A 16 -10.78 -4.32 -7.79
C ALA A 16 -10.13 -4.29 -9.19
N TRP A 17 -8.92 -4.82 -9.30
CA TRP A 17 -8.18 -4.82 -10.56
C TRP A 17 -8.68 -5.91 -11.51
N ARG A 18 -9.03 -7.10 -11.01
CA ARG A 18 -9.69 -8.18 -11.80
C ARG A 18 -11.04 -7.72 -12.36
N ASP A 19 -11.84 -6.98 -11.58
CA ASP A 19 -13.13 -6.42 -12.02
C ASP A 19 -12.96 -5.40 -13.18
N LEU A 20 -11.77 -4.82 -13.33
CA LEU A 20 -11.39 -3.92 -14.42
C LEU A 20 -10.68 -4.65 -15.59
N GLY A 21 -10.60 -5.98 -15.55
CA GLY A 21 -10.01 -6.78 -16.62
C GLY A 21 -8.49 -6.92 -16.56
N ILE A 22 -7.85 -6.60 -15.42
CA ILE A 22 -6.42 -6.84 -15.21
C ILE A 22 -6.24 -8.29 -14.74
N GLU A 23 -5.38 -9.04 -15.40
CA GLU A 23 -4.96 -10.37 -14.96
C GLU A 23 -4.06 -10.24 -13.73
N MET A 24 -4.50 -10.77 -12.57
CA MET A 24 -3.81 -10.57 -11.31
C MET A 24 -3.18 -11.86 -10.76
N ILE A 25 -1.94 -11.73 -10.32
CA ILE A 25 -1.24 -12.72 -9.49
C ILE A 25 -1.14 -12.16 -8.07
N THR A 26 -1.57 -12.95 -7.07
CA THR A 26 -1.48 -12.58 -5.65
C THR A 26 -0.40 -13.40 -4.95
N ILE A 27 0.45 -12.72 -4.17
CA ILE A 27 1.52 -13.32 -3.39
C ILE A 27 1.39 -12.91 -1.94
N ASP A 28 1.41 -13.89 -1.05
CA ASP A 28 1.43 -13.69 0.39
C ASP A 28 2.14 -14.86 1.06
N HIS A 29 2.79 -14.63 2.18
CA HIS A 29 3.41 -15.70 2.96
C HIS A 29 2.43 -16.39 3.91
N ASP A 30 1.28 -15.76 4.18
CA ASP A 30 0.23 -16.31 5.04
C ASP A 30 -0.75 -17.16 4.21
N PRO A 31 -0.76 -18.48 4.37
CA PRO A 31 -1.67 -19.36 3.63
C PRO A 31 -3.15 -19.12 3.97
N GLU A 32 -3.48 -18.47 5.10
CA GLU A 32 -4.87 -18.13 5.44
C GLU A 32 -5.46 -17.06 4.52
N THR A 33 -4.61 -16.31 3.80
CA THR A 33 -5.05 -15.35 2.78
C THR A 33 -5.37 -16.00 1.44
N GLU A 34 -5.07 -17.31 1.30
CA GLU A 34 -5.28 -18.10 0.08
C GLU A 34 -4.72 -17.41 -1.19
N PRO A 35 -3.43 -17.00 -1.21
CA PRO A 35 -2.85 -16.33 -2.37
C PRO A 35 -2.68 -17.30 -3.54
N ASP A 36 -2.50 -16.79 -4.77
CA ASP A 36 -2.17 -17.63 -5.93
C ASP A 36 -0.80 -18.31 -5.73
N ILE A 37 0.16 -17.60 -5.10
CA ILE A 37 1.48 -18.13 -4.74
C ILE A 37 1.74 -17.84 -3.26
N CYS A 38 1.86 -18.91 -2.46
CA CYS A 38 2.13 -18.80 -1.02
C CYS A 38 3.64 -18.84 -0.76
N CYS A 39 4.27 -17.69 -0.74
CA CYS A 39 5.70 -17.51 -0.41
C CYS A 39 5.99 -16.08 0.04
N LYS A 40 7.21 -15.83 0.48
CA LYS A 40 7.70 -14.46 0.70
C LYS A 40 8.16 -13.87 -0.63
N TRP A 41 8.02 -12.54 -0.78
CA TRP A 41 8.52 -11.86 -1.99
C TRP A 41 10.04 -11.89 -2.11
N GLU A 42 10.77 -12.08 -0.99
CA GLU A 42 12.21 -12.27 -0.96
C GLU A 42 12.67 -13.56 -1.66
N ASP A 43 11.76 -14.54 -1.81
CA ASP A 43 12.03 -15.85 -2.43
C ASP A 43 11.69 -15.86 -3.94
N LEU A 44 11.17 -14.75 -4.49
CA LEU A 44 10.78 -14.65 -5.90
C LEU A 44 11.99 -14.42 -6.80
N ASP A 45 12.00 -15.06 -7.98
CA ASP A 45 12.96 -14.72 -9.04
C ASP A 45 12.33 -13.63 -9.95
N PRO A 46 12.90 -12.42 -10.03
CA PRO A 46 12.41 -11.39 -10.93
C PRO A 46 12.30 -11.80 -12.40
N ALA A 47 13.08 -12.81 -12.85
CA ALA A 47 13.04 -13.29 -14.21
C ALA A 47 11.68 -13.90 -14.60
N ASP A 48 10.92 -14.41 -13.63
CA ASP A 48 9.60 -15.01 -13.87
C ASP A 48 8.47 -13.97 -14.00
N TYR A 49 8.76 -12.68 -13.75
CA TYR A 49 7.76 -11.61 -13.65
C TYR A 49 8.04 -10.41 -14.58
N GLN A 50 8.81 -10.60 -15.64
CA GLN A 50 9.19 -9.52 -16.57
C GLN A 50 8.04 -8.98 -17.42
N ASP A 51 6.89 -9.63 -17.43
CA ASP A 51 5.68 -9.24 -18.18
C ASP A 51 4.62 -8.56 -17.31
N ILE A 52 4.99 -8.16 -16.10
CA ILE A 52 4.10 -7.43 -15.18
C ILE A 52 4.04 -5.94 -15.53
N ASP A 53 2.84 -5.44 -15.77
CA ASP A 53 2.59 -4.03 -16.12
C ASP A 53 2.44 -3.13 -14.88
N ILE A 54 1.83 -3.69 -13.80
CA ILE A 54 1.51 -2.93 -12.59
C ILE A 54 1.72 -3.78 -11.34
N VAL A 55 2.30 -3.17 -10.29
CA VAL A 55 2.50 -3.81 -8.98
C VAL A 55 1.79 -3.05 -7.86
N TRP A 56 1.11 -3.78 -6.98
CA TRP A 56 0.72 -3.30 -5.66
C TRP A 56 1.52 -4.03 -4.59
N PHE A 57 2.15 -3.29 -3.69
CA PHE A 57 2.96 -3.82 -2.61
C PHE A 57 2.45 -3.30 -1.25
N SER A 58 2.04 -4.22 -0.38
CA SER A 58 1.57 -3.92 0.98
C SER A 58 2.47 -4.61 2.01
N PRO A 59 3.66 -4.06 2.32
CA PRO A 59 4.52 -4.64 3.34
C PRO A 59 3.90 -4.50 4.73
N ASP A 60 4.32 -5.39 5.66
CA ASP A 60 3.84 -5.33 7.05
C ASP A 60 4.09 -3.95 7.66
N CYS A 61 3.02 -3.37 8.18
CA CYS A 61 3.04 -2.04 8.79
C CYS A 61 3.20 -2.07 10.32
N THR A 62 3.36 -3.22 10.93
CA THR A 62 3.31 -3.41 12.39
C THR A 62 4.31 -2.51 13.12
N VAL A 63 5.56 -2.48 12.68
CA VAL A 63 6.61 -1.66 13.32
C VAL A 63 6.52 -0.18 12.93
N TYR A 64 5.94 0.14 11.77
CA TYR A 64 5.87 1.50 11.24
C TYR A 64 4.65 2.28 11.70
N SER A 65 3.61 1.61 12.19
CA SER A 65 2.35 2.24 12.57
C SER A 65 2.49 3.15 13.80
N VAL A 66 1.60 4.13 13.96
CA VAL A 66 1.55 5.00 15.15
C VAL A 66 1.39 4.19 16.44
N MET A 67 0.69 3.06 16.37
CA MET A 67 0.47 2.14 17.50
C MET A 67 1.78 1.53 18.04
N SER A 68 2.82 1.46 17.21
CA SER A 68 4.12 0.89 17.59
C SER A 68 5.07 1.88 18.27
N PHE A 69 4.77 3.18 18.26
CA PHE A 69 5.65 4.21 18.82
C PHE A 69 6.10 3.93 20.26
N PRO A 70 5.20 3.48 21.19
CA PRO A 70 5.61 3.18 22.57
C PRO A 70 6.61 2.01 22.67
N LYS A 71 6.69 1.14 21.67
CA LYS A 71 7.60 -0.02 21.67
C LYS A 71 9.07 0.37 21.39
N GLY A 72 9.32 1.59 20.88
CA GLY A 72 10.66 2.11 20.68
C GLY A 72 11.48 1.39 19.62
N HIS A 73 10.84 0.87 18.57
CA HIS A 73 11.51 0.17 17.46
C HIS A 73 12.54 1.03 16.73
N PHE A 74 12.37 2.35 16.76
CA PHE A 74 13.25 3.32 16.09
C PHE A 74 13.73 4.39 17.07
N LYS A 75 15.03 4.76 16.98
CA LYS A 75 15.65 5.89 17.70
C LYS A 75 16.36 6.77 16.69
N GLU A 76 16.09 8.07 16.72
CA GLU A 76 16.72 9.07 15.81
C GLU A 76 16.66 8.66 14.34
N GLY A 77 15.58 7.99 13.93
CA GLY A 77 15.41 7.50 12.57
C GLY A 77 16.12 6.18 12.25
N VAL A 78 16.80 5.53 13.21
CA VAL A 78 17.49 4.24 13.03
C VAL A 78 16.66 3.11 13.62
N ALA A 79 16.54 1.99 12.89
CA ALA A 79 15.93 0.76 13.40
C ALA A 79 16.83 0.14 14.48
N VAL A 80 16.30 0.01 15.71
CA VAL A 80 17.07 -0.51 16.86
C VAL A 80 16.59 -1.87 17.33
N SER A 81 15.32 -2.23 17.12
CA SER A 81 14.85 -3.58 17.43
C SER A 81 15.10 -4.53 16.25
N ASP A 82 15.19 -5.83 16.53
CA ASP A 82 15.40 -6.84 15.49
C ASP A 82 14.17 -6.93 14.56
N GLU A 83 12.95 -6.73 15.08
CA GLU A 83 11.74 -6.67 14.27
C GLU A 83 11.78 -5.50 13.29
N ALA A 84 12.23 -4.32 13.73
CA ALA A 84 12.32 -3.16 12.85
C ALA A 84 13.38 -3.34 11.76
N LYS A 85 14.54 -3.93 12.10
CA LYS A 85 15.58 -4.24 11.11
C LYS A 85 15.10 -5.27 10.08
N ALA A 86 14.40 -6.32 10.56
CA ALA A 86 13.82 -7.33 9.66
C ALA A 86 12.75 -6.71 8.74
N SER A 87 11.89 -5.84 9.27
CA SER A 87 10.87 -5.15 8.47
C SER A 87 11.50 -4.20 7.44
N ASP A 88 12.56 -3.44 7.82
CA ASP A 88 13.29 -2.60 6.87
C ASP A 88 13.88 -3.45 5.73
N ALA A 89 14.58 -4.55 6.07
CA ALA A 89 15.18 -5.44 5.08
C ALA A 89 14.13 -6.06 4.14
N SER A 90 12.97 -6.43 4.66
CA SER A 90 11.88 -7.00 3.86
C SER A 90 11.27 -5.96 2.90
N VAL A 91 11.10 -4.71 3.35
CA VAL A 91 10.63 -3.63 2.46
C VAL A 91 11.65 -3.33 1.37
N GLU A 92 12.94 -3.24 1.73
CA GLU A 92 14.02 -3.01 0.75
C GLU A 92 14.07 -4.14 -0.28
N ALA A 93 13.97 -5.41 0.14
CA ALA A 93 13.90 -6.55 -0.78
C ALA A 93 12.72 -6.47 -1.75
N GLY A 94 11.52 -6.09 -1.26
CA GLY A 94 10.36 -5.88 -2.13
C GLY A 94 10.55 -4.73 -3.13
N LEU A 95 11.17 -3.63 -2.71
CA LEU A 95 11.50 -2.53 -3.61
C LEU A 95 12.58 -2.94 -4.64
N ASP A 96 13.56 -3.74 -4.25
CA ASP A 96 14.59 -4.24 -5.18
C ASP A 96 13.98 -5.22 -6.21
N PHE A 97 13.06 -6.08 -5.77
CA PHE A 97 12.28 -6.93 -6.68
C PHE A 97 11.48 -6.10 -7.68
N ILE A 98 10.74 -5.06 -7.22
CA ILE A 98 9.96 -4.17 -8.10
C ILE A 98 10.88 -3.46 -9.10
N ARG A 99 12.03 -2.96 -8.66
CA ARG A 99 13.03 -2.34 -9.57
C ARG A 99 13.56 -3.31 -10.61
N ALA A 100 13.76 -4.60 -10.22
CA ALA A 100 14.28 -5.62 -11.12
C ALA A 100 13.29 -6.04 -12.21
N ILE A 101 11.98 -6.02 -11.92
CA ILE A 101 10.93 -6.32 -12.92
C ILE A 101 10.52 -5.08 -13.73
N ASP A 102 10.83 -3.86 -13.25
CA ASP A 102 10.63 -2.56 -13.91
C ASP A 102 9.21 -2.37 -14.50
N PRO A 103 8.14 -2.48 -13.68
CA PRO A 103 6.77 -2.34 -14.16
C PRO A 103 6.48 -0.89 -14.54
N GLY A 104 5.56 -0.67 -15.49
CA GLY A 104 5.15 0.68 -15.90
C GLY A 104 4.57 1.52 -14.76
N PHE A 105 3.83 0.87 -13.84
CA PHE A 105 3.28 1.50 -12.63
C PHE A 105 3.48 0.61 -11.41
N TRP A 106 3.68 1.23 -10.25
CA TRP A 106 3.70 0.48 -8.99
C TRP A 106 3.35 1.36 -7.81
N VAL A 107 2.77 0.74 -6.80
CA VAL A 107 2.33 1.39 -5.57
C VAL A 107 2.79 0.56 -4.37
N MET A 108 3.51 1.17 -3.44
CA MET A 108 3.71 0.62 -2.10
C MET A 108 2.82 1.37 -1.11
N GLU A 109 1.93 0.64 -0.43
CA GLU A 109 0.99 1.17 0.57
C GLU A 109 1.53 1.00 1.97
N ASN A 110 1.46 2.05 2.81
CA ASN A 110 1.67 1.91 4.25
C ASN A 110 0.95 3.02 5.02
N PRO A 111 0.48 2.80 6.25
CA PRO A 111 -0.10 3.87 7.08
C PRO A 111 0.83 5.07 7.19
N ARG A 112 0.25 6.28 7.16
CA ARG A 112 0.99 7.52 7.32
C ARG A 112 1.63 7.61 8.71
N ALA A 113 2.87 7.08 8.85
CA ALA A 113 3.60 7.07 10.11
C ALA A 113 5.12 6.98 9.90
N LEU A 114 5.79 5.91 10.39
CA LEU A 114 7.26 5.86 10.46
C LEU A 114 7.93 5.44 9.13
N LEU A 115 7.28 4.63 8.28
CA LEU A 115 7.90 4.20 7.02
C LEU A 115 8.35 5.39 6.18
N ARG A 116 7.55 6.46 6.11
CA ARG A 116 7.91 7.70 5.39
C ARG A 116 9.20 8.37 5.83
N LYS A 117 9.75 7.96 6.98
CA LYS A 117 11.00 8.50 7.55
C LYS A 117 12.19 7.60 7.30
N ARG A 118 11.98 6.44 6.66
CA ARG A 118 13.08 5.51 6.39
C ARG A 118 13.93 6.02 5.21
N PRO A 119 15.27 5.87 5.28
CA PRO A 119 16.16 6.38 4.24
C PRO A 119 15.84 5.86 2.85
N PHE A 120 15.48 4.58 2.73
CA PHE A 120 15.26 3.89 1.45
C PHE A 120 13.96 4.30 0.72
N VAL A 121 13.12 5.15 1.33
CA VAL A 121 11.91 5.69 0.67
C VAL A 121 11.97 7.21 0.45
N GLN A 122 13.07 7.89 0.79
CA GLN A 122 13.15 9.36 0.71
C GLN A 122 13.13 9.87 -0.72
N ASP A 123 13.67 9.12 -1.65
CA ASP A 123 13.78 9.47 -3.08
C ASP A 123 12.56 8.98 -3.89
N LEU A 124 11.60 8.31 -3.24
CA LEU A 124 10.38 7.85 -3.90
C LEU A 124 9.32 8.95 -3.90
N ASP A 125 8.59 9.07 -5.01
CA ASP A 125 7.37 9.86 -5.05
C ASP A 125 6.39 9.34 -4.01
N ARG A 126 5.76 10.27 -3.27
CA ARG A 126 4.85 9.93 -2.20
C ARG A 126 3.57 10.74 -2.26
N TYR A 127 2.47 10.04 -2.28
CA TYR A 127 1.12 10.58 -2.25
C TYR A 127 0.47 10.19 -0.92
N THR A 128 -0.29 11.09 -0.30
CA THR A 128 -1.04 10.74 0.92
C THR A 128 -2.53 10.79 0.63
N VAL A 129 -3.23 9.74 1.02
CA VAL A 129 -4.69 9.61 0.88
C VAL A 129 -5.37 9.44 2.24
N SER A 130 -6.68 9.60 2.29
CA SER A 130 -7.51 9.23 3.45
C SER A 130 -8.55 8.21 3.02
N TYR A 131 -8.55 7.03 3.64
CA TYR A 131 -9.41 5.91 3.24
C TYR A 131 -10.90 6.23 3.23
N CYS A 132 -11.38 7.13 4.09
CA CYS A 132 -12.76 7.58 4.10
C CYS A 132 -13.20 8.29 2.80
N GLN A 133 -12.28 8.76 1.97
CA GLN A 133 -12.59 9.36 0.67
C GLN A 133 -12.89 8.32 -0.42
N TYR A 134 -12.55 7.05 -0.14
CA TYR A 134 -12.69 5.91 -1.05
C TYR A 134 -13.66 4.85 -0.52
N ARG A 135 -14.48 5.19 0.47
CA ARG A 135 -15.49 4.31 1.07
C ARG A 135 -16.83 5.01 1.15
N ALA A 136 -17.92 4.28 0.95
CA ALA A 136 -19.26 4.81 1.15
C ALA A 136 -19.62 4.92 2.64
N GLY A 137 -20.38 5.95 3.00
CA GLY A 137 -20.87 6.16 4.36
C GLY A 137 -19.85 6.75 5.32
N ILE A 138 -20.14 6.68 6.63
CA ILE A 138 -19.25 7.13 7.70
C ILE A 138 -18.27 6.02 8.02
N THR A 139 -17.00 6.22 7.69
CA THR A 139 -15.95 5.20 7.83
C THR A 139 -14.72 5.77 8.53
N PRO A 140 -13.81 4.91 9.05
CA PRO A 140 -12.56 5.40 9.62
C PRO A 140 -11.71 6.18 8.61
N MET A 141 -11.11 7.29 9.06
CA MET A 141 -10.33 8.18 8.19
C MET A 141 -9.05 7.52 7.63
N LYS A 142 -8.30 6.80 8.41
CA LYS A 142 -7.00 6.16 8.13
C LYS A 142 -6.16 6.89 7.06
N PRO A 143 -5.37 7.90 7.44
CA PRO A 143 -4.38 8.49 6.53
C PRO A 143 -3.32 7.45 6.15
N THR A 144 -3.06 7.34 4.85
CA THR A 144 -2.19 6.31 4.28
C THR A 144 -1.26 6.95 3.25
N ASP A 145 -0.01 6.53 3.22
CA ASP A 145 0.95 6.91 2.21
C ASP A 145 1.01 5.85 1.11
N LEU A 146 1.04 6.34 -0.11
CA LEU A 146 1.32 5.57 -1.32
C LEU A 146 2.66 6.06 -1.88
N PHE A 147 3.60 5.17 -2.05
CA PHE A 147 4.90 5.44 -2.67
C PHE A 147 4.96 4.76 -4.02
N GLY A 148 5.63 5.37 -4.99
CA GLY A 148 5.89 4.71 -6.25
C GLY A 148 5.59 5.53 -7.48
N VAL A 149 5.43 4.86 -8.61
CA VAL A 149 5.12 5.46 -9.92
C VAL A 149 3.64 5.28 -10.19
N LEU A 150 2.88 6.36 -10.03
CA LEU A 150 1.44 6.40 -10.28
C LEU A 150 1.15 7.17 -11.58
N PRO A 151 0.00 6.91 -12.22
CA PRO A 151 -0.42 7.65 -13.42
C PRO A 151 -0.47 9.16 -13.16
N VAL A 152 0.00 9.96 -14.09
CA VAL A 152 0.01 11.42 -13.97
C VAL A 152 -1.42 11.99 -13.83
N SER A 153 -2.39 11.33 -14.41
CA SER A 153 -3.81 11.71 -14.34
C SER A 153 -4.49 11.36 -13.02
N TRP A 154 -3.83 10.56 -12.15
CA TRP A 154 -4.43 10.17 -10.89
C TRP A 154 -4.16 11.20 -9.79
N GLU A 155 -5.22 11.60 -9.06
CA GLU A 155 -5.12 12.57 -7.97
C GLU A 155 -5.46 11.95 -6.61
N PRO A 156 -4.58 12.10 -5.58
CA PRO A 156 -4.84 11.60 -4.23
C PRO A 156 -5.92 12.41 -3.53
N GLN A 157 -6.85 11.74 -2.84
CA GLN A 157 -7.90 12.42 -2.07
C GLN A 157 -7.59 12.37 -0.58
N MET A 158 -7.40 13.57 -0.01
CA MET A 158 -7.18 13.77 1.42
C MET A 158 -8.43 14.27 2.12
N CYS A 159 -8.59 13.87 3.39
CA CYS A 159 -9.65 14.34 4.26
C CYS A 159 -9.09 15.12 5.46
N ARG A 160 -9.93 15.95 6.07
CA ARG A 160 -9.63 16.67 7.33
C ARG A 160 -10.42 16.04 8.47
N ASN A 161 -9.79 15.90 9.64
CA ASN A 161 -10.48 15.43 10.83
C ASN A 161 -11.70 16.31 11.14
N GLY A 162 -12.86 15.67 11.43
CA GLY A 162 -14.13 16.34 11.67
C GLY A 162 -15.01 16.51 10.43
N ALA A 163 -14.59 16.08 9.25
CA ALA A 163 -15.46 16.00 8.07
C ALA A 163 -16.56 14.93 8.27
N PRO A 164 -17.72 15.05 7.60
CA PRO A 164 -18.88 14.17 7.84
C PRO A 164 -18.69 12.72 7.33
N CYS A 165 -17.64 12.46 6.55
CA CYS A 165 -17.36 11.14 5.99
C CYS A 165 -16.69 10.15 6.95
N HIS A 166 -16.35 10.56 8.18
CA HIS A 166 -15.69 9.68 9.15
C HIS A 166 -16.01 10.06 10.59
N ILE A 167 -15.76 9.11 11.50
CA ILE A 167 -15.83 9.36 12.95
C ILE A 167 -14.61 10.20 13.34
N PRO A 168 -14.79 11.43 13.86
CA PRO A 168 -13.68 12.29 14.20
C PRO A 168 -12.86 11.70 15.35
N ALA A 169 -11.54 11.77 15.23
CA ALA A 169 -10.65 11.39 16.31
C ALA A 169 -10.76 12.41 17.46
N PRO A 170 -10.84 11.98 18.73
CA PRO A 170 -10.82 12.88 19.87
C PRO A 170 -9.57 13.74 19.87
N ARG A 171 -9.68 14.96 20.42
CA ARG A 171 -8.53 15.85 20.61
C ARG A 171 -7.45 15.13 21.43
N GLY A 172 -6.22 15.11 20.93
CA GLY A 172 -5.09 14.41 21.55
C GLY A 172 -4.98 12.92 21.20
N SER A 173 -5.84 12.40 20.32
CA SER A 173 -5.68 11.05 19.82
C SER A 173 -4.40 10.89 19.00
N TYR A 174 -3.57 9.92 19.37
CA TYR A 174 -2.32 9.62 18.67
C TYR A 174 -2.55 8.97 17.28
N THR A 175 -3.65 8.25 17.12
CA THR A 175 -3.88 7.45 15.91
C THR A 175 -4.59 8.22 14.81
N GLY A 176 -5.39 9.23 15.14
CA GLY A 176 -6.25 9.92 14.16
C GLY A 176 -7.29 9.01 13.48
N THR A 177 -7.32 7.73 13.85
CA THR A 177 -8.15 6.70 13.21
C THR A 177 -9.09 6.10 14.24
N GLN A 178 -10.37 6.32 14.08
CA GLN A 178 -11.42 5.82 14.96
C GLN A 178 -12.37 4.90 14.19
N GLY A 179 -13.02 3.95 14.88
CA GLY A 179 -14.07 3.11 14.31
C GLY A 179 -13.61 1.75 13.76
N PHE A 180 -12.33 1.46 13.66
CA PHE A 180 -11.84 0.09 13.42
C PHE A 180 -11.72 -0.69 14.71
N GLN A 181 -12.22 -1.91 14.75
CA GLN A 181 -12.17 -2.78 15.92
C GLN A 181 -10.92 -3.67 15.92
N THR A 182 -10.51 -4.16 14.76
CA THR A 182 -9.42 -5.13 14.64
C THR A 182 -8.26 -4.63 13.75
N ALA A 183 -7.09 -5.27 13.88
CA ALA A 183 -5.96 -5.02 12.97
C ALA A 183 -6.30 -5.44 11.54
N LYS A 184 -7.04 -6.55 11.37
CA LYS A 184 -7.46 -7.08 10.06
C LYS A 184 -8.35 -6.07 9.33
N GLU A 185 -9.33 -5.44 10.00
CA GLU A 185 -10.17 -4.39 9.40
C GLU A 185 -9.35 -3.15 8.99
N ARG A 186 -8.33 -2.79 9.79
CA ARG A 186 -7.43 -1.67 9.47
C ARG A 186 -6.53 -1.95 8.27
N ALA A 187 -6.20 -3.22 8.01
CA ALA A 187 -5.33 -3.60 6.90
C ALA A 187 -6.04 -3.53 5.55
N VAL A 188 -7.37 -3.62 5.51
CA VAL A 188 -8.14 -3.64 4.26
C VAL A 188 -7.98 -2.34 3.49
N VAL A 189 -7.40 -2.42 2.29
CA VAL A 189 -7.34 -1.32 1.32
C VAL A 189 -8.75 -1.07 0.76
N PRO A 190 -9.22 0.19 0.66
CA PRO A 190 -10.52 0.45 0.02
C PRO A 190 -10.52 0.03 -1.45
N TYR A 191 -11.56 -0.70 -1.85
CA TYR A 191 -11.78 -1.12 -3.23
C TYR A 191 -11.69 0.06 -4.21
N GLU A 192 -12.38 1.17 -3.94
CA GLU A 192 -12.39 2.35 -4.82
C GLU A 192 -11.04 3.07 -4.91
N LEU A 193 -10.18 2.97 -3.89
CA LEU A 193 -8.81 3.45 -3.97
C LEU A 193 -8.03 2.66 -5.03
N ALA A 194 -8.02 1.34 -4.91
CA ALA A 194 -7.35 0.46 -5.85
C ALA A 194 -7.93 0.59 -7.26
N ALA A 195 -9.27 0.60 -7.39
CA ALA A 195 -9.95 0.75 -8.67
C ALA A 195 -9.68 2.12 -9.34
N SER A 196 -9.58 3.22 -8.57
CA SER A 196 -9.29 4.54 -9.13
C SER A 196 -7.89 4.61 -9.75
N ILE A 197 -6.90 4.01 -9.10
CA ILE A 197 -5.53 3.93 -9.62
C ILE A 197 -5.51 3.07 -10.89
N ALA A 198 -6.11 1.87 -10.86
CA ALA A 198 -6.15 0.99 -12.02
C ALA A 198 -6.82 1.64 -13.24
N ARG A 199 -7.95 2.34 -13.06
CA ARG A 199 -8.62 3.08 -14.16
C ARG A 199 -7.69 4.11 -14.81
N SER A 200 -6.92 4.83 -14.00
CA SER A 200 -5.95 5.81 -14.51
C SER A 200 -4.79 5.12 -15.24
N CYS A 201 -4.26 4.00 -14.70
CA CYS A 201 -3.23 3.20 -15.38
C CYS A 201 -3.71 2.69 -16.74
N ILE A 202 -4.93 2.11 -16.80
CA ILE A 202 -5.53 1.60 -18.04
C ILE A 202 -5.68 2.74 -19.06
N THR A 203 -6.16 3.91 -18.62
CA THR A 203 -6.34 5.07 -19.49
C THR A 203 -5.01 5.55 -20.05
N GLU A 204 -3.96 5.63 -19.24
CA GLU A 204 -2.65 6.13 -19.65
C GLU A 204 -1.93 5.15 -20.57
N MET A 205 -2.06 3.82 -20.32
CA MET A 205 -1.50 2.78 -21.20
C MET A 205 -2.22 2.67 -22.55
N HIS A 206 -3.54 2.82 -22.59
CA HIS A 206 -4.32 2.72 -23.82
C HIS A 206 -4.52 4.06 -24.53
N GLY A 207 -4.41 5.16 -23.83
CA GLY A 207 -4.51 6.50 -24.35
C GLY A 207 -3.22 6.99 -25.00
N GLY A 208 -2.43 6.10 -25.59
CA GLY A 208 -1.09 6.36 -26.15
C GLY A 208 -0.92 7.79 -26.63
N TRP A 209 -0.06 8.52 -25.95
CA TRP A 209 0.54 9.83 -26.26
C TRP A 209 0.16 10.38 -27.64
N GLN A 210 -1.01 11.02 -27.76
CA GLN A 210 -1.24 11.97 -28.85
C GLN A 210 -0.62 13.29 -28.43
N PHE A 211 0.64 13.48 -28.80
CA PHE A 211 1.29 14.78 -28.91
C PHE A 211 1.13 15.33 -30.32
#